data_70a0cff121ecb8ff16152186287a0c93
#
_entry.id   70a0cff121ecb8ff16152186287a0c93
#
_cell.length_a   1.000
_cell.length_b   1.000
_cell.length_c   1.000
_cell.angle_alpha   90.00
_cell.angle_beta   90.00
_cell.angle_gamma   90.00
#
_symmetry.space_group_name_H-M   'P 1'
#
loop_
_entity.id
_entity.type
_entity.pdbx_description
1 polymer ?
#
loop_
_entity_poly.entity_id
_entity_poly.type
_entity_poly.pdbx_seq_one_letter_code
_entity_poly.pdbx_strand_id
1 'polypeptide(L)'
;MRALVEFRYGSKDCEKTKSFVKKAIDAGGSVDTFSIAGSIYKRCSDLKSAISFYKNALQLAPNDNGFFITKSLLAAYYQNNDVDSIERTIVPKLNVKDIDPVMLGFYSYVLLTKGKDEDAQKFFLKAKEKGLTRKRLSLFVNYKKVLDEFIEKLKPLGSLD
;
A
#
# COMPACT_ATOMS: atom_id res chain seq x y z
N MET A 1 -0.60 -10.31 17.38
CA MET A 1 -1.63 -11.20 16.81
C MET A 1 -3.04 -10.93 17.33
N ARG A 2 -3.27 -10.77 18.66
CA ARG A 2 -4.60 -10.51 19.25
C ARG A 2 -5.31 -9.27 18.68
N ALA A 3 -4.61 -8.14 18.49
CA ALA A 3 -5.18 -6.92 17.93
C ALA A 3 -5.75 -7.10 16.50
N LEU A 4 -5.09 -7.94 15.68
CA LEU A 4 -5.54 -8.22 14.31
C LEU A 4 -6.78 -9.13 14.30
N VAL A 5 -6.82 -10.10 15.21
CA VAL A 5 -7.97 -11.01 15.37
C VAL A 5 -9.18 -10.21 15.87
N GLU A 6 -9.04 -9.38 16.89
CA GLU A 6 -10.13 -8.53 17.38
C GLU A 6 -10.63 -7.54 16.32
N PHE A 7 -9.73 -6.99 15.48
CA PHE A 7 -10.12 -6.07 14.42
C PHE A 7 -10.80 -6.76 13.22
N ARG A 8 -10.49 -8.04 12.94
CA ARG A 8 -11.15 -8.82 11.87
C ARG A 8 -12.51 -9.36 12.28
N TYR A 9 -12.68 -9.74 13.54
CA TYR A 9 -13.83 -10.52 14.02
C TYR A 9 -14.61 -9.86 15.16
N GLY A 10 -14.09 -8.78 15.74
CA GLY A 10 -14.68 -8.06 16.87
C GLY A 10 -15.20 -6.68 16.52
N SER A 11 -15.28 -5.82 17.52
CA SER A 11 -15.74 -4.45 17.35
C SER A 11 -14.85 -3.66 16.38
N LYS A 12 -15.45 -2.86 15.53
CA LYS A 12 -14.74 -1.86 14.69
C LYS A 12 -14.20 -0.69 15.54
N ASP A 13 -13.94 -0.93 16.81
CA ASP A 13 -13.45 0.07 17.75
C ASP A 13 -11.95 0.32 17.52
N CYS A 14 -11.70 1.39 16.77
CA CYS A 14 -10.34 1.80 16.43
C CYS A 14 -9.53 2.18 17.68
N GLU A 15 -10.12 2.78 18.69
CA GLU A 15 -9.39 3.23 19.90
C GLU A 15 -8.92 2.03 20.71
N LYS A 16 -9.80 1.06 20.91
CA LYS A 16 -9.44 -0.19 21.60
C LYS A 16 -8.33 -0.93 20.85
N THR A 17 -8.44 -1.01 19.52
CA THR A 17 -7.45 -1.70 18.69
C THR A 17 -6.10 -0.99 18.69
N LYS A 18 -6.08 0.34 18.61
CA LYS A 18 -4.86 1.16 18.73
C LYS A 18 -4.18 0.97 20.09
N SER A 19 -4.96 0.86 21.17
CA SER A 19 -4.44 0.58 22.52
C SER A 19 -3.67 -0.75 22.58
N PHE A 20 -4.17 -1.81 21.95
CA PHE A 20 -3.46 -3.09 21.86
C PHE A 20 -2.17 -3.00 21.03
N VAL A 21 -2.22 -2.26 19.91
CA VAL A 21 -1.04 -2.00 19.08
C VAL A 21 0.05 -1.31 19.88
N LYS A 22 -0.32 -0.25 20.65
CA LYS A 22 0.64 0.47 21.48
C LYS A 22 1.33 -0.46 22.49
N LYS A 23 0.56 -1.28 23.21
CA LYS A 23 1.12 -2.26 24.14
C LYS A 23 2.08 -3.25 23.47
N ALA A 24 1.78 -3.70 22.23
CA ALA A 24 2.64 -4.61 21.49
C ALA A 24 3.95 -3.93 21.05
N ILE A 25 3.91 -2.64 20.70
CA ILE A 25 5.09 -1.85 20.34
C ILE A 25 5.96 -1.60 21.60
N ASP A 26 5.36 -1.24 22.71
CA ASP A 26 6.05 -1.00 23.99
C ASP A 26 6.75 -2.27 24.54
N ALA A 27 6.22 -3.45 24.19
CA ALA A 27 6.81 -4.75 24.53
C ALA A 27 7.96 -5.20 23.59
N GLY A 28 8.37 -4.37 22.65
CA GLY A 28 9.42 -4.67 21.67
C GLY A 28 8.85 -4.81 20.26
N GLY A 29 8.85 -3.72 19.51
CA GLY A 29 8.34 -3.70 18.14
C GLY A 29 9.20 -4.54 17.18
N SER A 30 8.55 -5.43 16.44
CA SER A 30 9.14 -6.21 15.33
C SER A 30 8.63 -5.69 13.98
N VAL A 31 9.21 -6.19 12.88
CA VAL A 31 8.72 -5.95 11.51
C VAL A 31 7.22 -6.24 11.41
N ASP A 32 6.79 -7.38 11.92
CA ASP A 32 5.38 -7.80 11.90
C ASP A 32 4.53 -6.86 12.75
N THR A 33 5.00 -6.49 13.95
CA THR A 33 4.28 -5.58 14.84
C THR A 33 4.03 -4.23 14.15
N PHE A 34 5.05 -3.64 13.54
CA PHE A 34 4.92 -2.37 12.83
C PHE A 34 4.08 -2.49 11.55
N SER A 35 4.22 -3.58 10.78
CA SER A 35 3.41 -3.82 9.60
C SER A 35 1.92 -3.98 9.93
N ILE A 36 1.61 -4.73 10.99
CA ILE A 36 0.24 -4.88 11.51
C ILE A 36 -0.30 -3.54 12.03
N ALA A 37 0.52 -2.78 12.78
CA ALA A 37 0.17 -1.44 13.24
C ALA A 37 -0.22 -0.54 12.06
N GLY A 38 0.63 -0.47 11.03
CA GLY A 38 0.35 0.30 9.82
C GLY A 38 -0.99 -0.09 9.18
N SER A 39 -1.28 -1.39 9.10
CA SER A 39 -2.54 -1.88 8.53
C SER A 39 -3.77 -1.47 9.37
N ILE A 40 -3.67 -1.53 10.69
CA ILE A 40 -4.73 -1.14 11.62
C ILE A 40 -4.99 0.36 11.53
N TYR A 41 -3.94 1.19 11.64
CA TYR A 41 -4.06 2.64 11.58
C TYR A 41 -4.59 3.12 10.23
N LYS A 42 -4.15 2.51 9.11
CA LYS A 42 -4.71 2.76 7.79
C LYS A 42 -6.23 2.50 7.75
N ARG A 43 -6.68 1.37 8.32
CA ARG A 43 -8.11 1.04 8.40
C ARG A 43 -8.91 1.96 9.32
N CYS A 44 -8.26 2.57 10.28
CA CYS A 44 -8.85 3.60 11.15
C CYS A 44 -8.75 5.02 10.55
N SER A 45 -8.38 5.14 9.27
CA SER A 45 -8.20 6.41 8.56
C SER A 45 -7.12 7.33 9.14
N ASP A 46 -6.27 6.81 10.02
CA ASP A 46 -5.10 7.52 10.55
C ASP A 46 -3.89 7.24 9.65
N LEU A 47 -3.90 7.88 8.47
CA LEU A 47 -2.91 7.63 7.43
C LEU A 47 -1.50 8.08 7.82
N LYS A 48 -1.36 9.15 8.59
CA LYS A 48 -0.05 9.64 9.06
C LYS A 48 0.65 8.60 9.91
N SER A 49 -0.05 8.08 10.92
CA SER A 49 0.49 7.02 11.78
C SER A 49 0.73 5.72 11.01
N ALA A 50 -0.17 5.35 10.09
CA ALA A 50 0.00 4.17 9.25
C ALA A 50 1.29 4.24 8.41
N ILE A 51 1.54 5.37 7.75
CA ILE A 51 2.77 5.64 6.98
C ILE A 51 4.01 5.52 7.87
N SER A 52 3.98 6.11 9.06
CA SER A 52 5.09 6.03 10.02
C SER A 52 5.39 4.58 10.40
N PHE A 53 4.37 3.78 10.72
CA PHE A 53 4.55 2.38 11.09
C PHE A 53 5.10 1.52 9.94
N TYR A 54 4.62 1.71 8.71
CA TYR A 54 5.18 0.99 7.56
C TYR A 54 6.65 1.39 7.29
N LYS A 55 7.02 2.67 7.49
CA LYS A 55 8.42 3.09 7.39
C LYS A 55 9.29 2.42 8.46
N ASN A 56 8.83 2.35 9.70
CA ASN A 56 9.55 1.64 10.77
C ASN A 56 9.71 0.15 10.44
N ALA A 57 8.68 -0.50 9.91
CA ALA A 57 8.77 -1.88 9.46
C ALA A 57 9.84 -2.07 8.36
N LEU A 58 9.90 -1.15 7.37
CA LEU A 58 10.90 -1.20 6.29
C LEU A 58 12.31 -0.88 6.79
N GLN A 59 12.48 -0.05 7.83
CA GLN A 59 13.79 0.16 8.45
C GLN A 59 14.34 -1.11 9.11
N LEU A 60 13.47 -1.93 9.71
CA LEU A 60 13.85 -3.21 10.31
C LEU A 60 14.01 -4.32 9.27
N ALA A 61 13.36 -4.24 8.14
CA ALA A 61 13.45 -5.19 7.03
C ALA A 61 13.66 -4.45 5.71
N PRO A 62 14.87 -3.95 5.43
CA PRO A 62 15.15 -3.22 4.18
C PRO A 62 14.95 -4.09 2.94
N ASN A 63 15.09 -5.41 3.08
CA ASN A 63 14.80 -6.40 2.05
C ASN A 63 13.35 -6.91 2.21
N ASP A 64 12.35 -6.05 1.91
CA ASP A 64 10.93 -6.42 1.91
C ASP A 64 10.65 -7.44 0.79
N ASN A 65 10.88 -8.72 1.09
CA ASN A 65 10.69 -9.82 0.15
C ASN A 65 9.22 -9.87 -0.33
N GLY A 66 9.03 -9.77 -1.65
CA GLY A 66 7.71 -9.68 -2.26
C GLY A 66 7.03 -8.32 -2.13
N PHE A 67 7.72 -7.32 -1.59
CA PHE A 67 7.27 -5.92 -1.49
C PHE A 67 5.94 -5.73 -0.76
N PHE A 68 5.61 -6.61 0.20
CA PHE A 68 4.31 -6.55 0.89
C PHE A 68 4.15 -5.27 1.70
N ILE A 69 5.16 -4.90 2.49
CA ILE A 69 5.15 -3.68 3.31
C ILE A 69 5.21 -2.45 2.40
N THR A 70 6.07 -2.50 1.38
CA THR A 70 6.20 -1.44 0.38
C THR A 70 4.85 -1.16 -0.32
N LYS A 71 4.14 -2.18 -0.81
CA LYS A 71 2.81 -2.03 -1.43
C LYS A 71 1.76 -1.47 -0.47
N SER A 72 1.80 -1.88 0.79
CA SER A 72 0.92 -1.35 1.83
C SER A 72 1.18 0.14 2.12
N LEU A 73 2.45 0.54 2.11
CA LEU A 73 2.88 1.94 2.23
C LEU A 73 2.43 2.76 1.02
N LEU A 74 2.59 2.25 -0.21
CA LEU A 74 2.11 2.92 -1.43
C LEU A 74 0.60 3.16 -1.39
N ALA A 75 -0.17 2.18 -0.93
CA ALA A 75 -1.61 2.33 -0.75
C ALA A 75 -1.96 3.38 0.32
N ALA A 76 -1.16 3.50 1.38
CA ALA A 76 -1.35 4.55 2.39
C ALA A 76 -1.00 5.95 1.83
N TYR A 77 0.08 6.07 1.06
CA TYR A 77 0.40 7.31 0.36
C TYR A 77 -0.69 7.72 -0.63
N TYR A 78 -1.21 6.77 -1.42
CA TYR A 78 -2.31 7.02 -2.35
C TYR A 78 -3.54 7.59 -1.61
N GLN A 79 -3.95 6.95 -0.50
CA GLN A 79 -5.07 7.43 0.30
C GLN A 79 -4.80 8.81 0.93
N ASN A 80 -3.55 9.14 1.18
CA ASN A 80 -3.11 10.44 1.71
C ASN A 80 -2.85 11.48 0.60
N ASN A 81 -3.15 11.16 -0.67
CA ASN A 81 -2.87 11.99 -1.86
C ASN A 81 -1.39 12.41 -2.01
N ASP A 82 -0.46 11.62 -1.48
CA ASP A 82 0.99 11.89 -1.51
C ASP A 82 1.64 11.20 -2.72
N VAL A 83 1.40 11.75 -3.91
CA VAL A 83 1.90 11.23 -5.20
C VAL A 83 3.43 11.22 -5.26
N ASP A 84 4.08 12.23 -4.69
CA ASP A 84 5.53 12.34 -4.72
C ASP A 84 6.22 11.28 -3.86
N SER A 85 5.62 10.91 -2.74
CA SER A 85 6.14 9.80 -1.92
C SER A 85 5.96 8.45 -2.58
N ILE A 86 4.88 8.26 -3.37
CA ILE A 86 4.72 7.06 -4.21
C ILE A 86 5.88 6.98 -5.20
N GLU A 87 6.15 8.05 -5.95
CA GLU A 87 7.24 8.10 -6.93
C GLU A 87 8.60 7.81 -6.31
N ARG A 88 8.95 8.55 -5.25
CA ARG A 88 10.22 8.35 -4.53
C ARG A 88 10.43 6.94 -4.01
N THR A 89 9.34 6.24 -3.68
CA THR A 89 9.40 4.87 -3.19
C THR A 89 9.62 3.86 -4.32
N ILE A 90 9.03 4.11 -5.50
CA ILE A 90 9.04 3.15 -6.62
C ILE A 90 10.26 3.32 -7.52
N VAL A 91 10.66 4.55 -7.84
CA VAL A 91 11.71 4.83 -8.84
C VAL A 91 13.01 4.05 -8.58
N PRO A 92 13.54 3.96 -7.34
CA PRO A 92 14.75 3.17 -7.07
C PRO A 92 14.59 1.66 -7.32
N LYS A 93 13.35 1.17 -7.44
CA LYS A 93 13.01 -0.24 -7.58
C LYS A 93 12.60 -0.63 -9.00
N LEU A 94 12.52 0.32 -9.93
CA LEU A 94 12.07 0.05 -11.31
C LEU A 94 12.98 -0.94 -12.07
N ASN A 95 14.27 -0.98 -11.73
CA ASN A 95 15.25 -1.86 -12.35
C ASN A 95 15.34 -3.24 -11.71
N VAL A 96 14.55 -3.52 -10.68
CA VAL A 96 14.48 -4.87 -10.09
C VAL A 96 13.83 -5.81 -11.09
N LYS A 97 14.52 -6.93 -11.40
CA LYS A 97 14.10 -7.92 -12.42
C LYS A 97 12.64 -8.36 -12.24
N ASP A 98 12.23 -8.59 -11.01
CA ASP A 98 10.91 -9.09 -10.67
C ASP A 98 10.05 -8.06 -9.91
N ILE A 99 10.07 -6.81 -10.39
CA ILE A 99 9.21 -5.77 -9.81
C ILE A 99 7.75 -6.21 -9.81
N ASP A 100 7.09 -6.03 -8.68
CA ASP A 100 5.70 -6.45 -8.48
C ASP A 100 4.72 -5.62 -9.33
N PRO A 101 3.73 -6.26 -9.99
CA PRO A 101 2.77 -5.59 -10.85
C PRO A 101 1.92 -4.53 -10.15
N VAL A 102 1.65 -4.66 -8.85
CA VAL A 102 0.93 -3.65 -8.07
C VAL A 102 1.76 -2.36 -7.96
N MET A 103 3.08 -2.47 -7.79
CA MET A 103 3.98 -1.31 -7.78
C MET A 103 3.97 -0.60 -9.13
N LEU A 104 4.00 -1.35 -10.24
CA LEU A 104 3.90 -0.78 -11.58
C LEU A 104 2.55 -0.08 -11.81
N GLY A 105 1.46 -0.62 -11.26
CA GLY A 105 0.14 0.02 -11.28
C GLY A 105 0.14 1.37 -10.54
N PHE A 106 0.75 1.45 -9.36
CA PHE A 106 0.92 2.72 -8.64
C PHE A 106 1.82 3.69 -9.42
N TYR A 107 2.86 3.20 -10.09
CA TYR A 107 3.74 4.07 -10.89
C TYR A 107 3.03 4.63 -12.12
N SER A 108 2.21 3.80 -12.79
CA SER A 108 1.35 4.27 -13.90
C SER A 108 0.41 5.38 -13.45
N TYR A 109 -0.19 5.25 -12.27
CA TYR A 109 -1.01 6.31 -11.66
C TYR A 109 -0.21 7.61 -11.44
N VAL A 110 1.02 7.52 -10.92
CA VAL A 110 1.90 8.69 -10.73
C VAL A 110 2.18 9.39 -12.06
N LEU A 111 2.57 8.63 -13.08
CA LEU A 111 2.89 9.16 -14.41
C LEU A 111 1.69 9.83 -15.05
N LEU A 112 0.51 9.21 -14.98
CA LEU A 112 -0.75 9.77 -15.47
C LEU A 112 -1.10 11.08 -14.75
N THR A 113 -0.93 11.12 -13.42
CA THR A 113 -1.18 12.34 -12.64
C THR A 113 -0.22 13.48 -13.01
N LYS A 114 0.97 13.15 -13.51
CA LYS A 114 2.00 14.11 -13.97
C LYS A 114 1.90 14.43 -15.48
N GLY A 115 0.86 13.98 -16.18
CA GLY A 115 0.65 14.22 -17.61
C GLY A 115 1.64 13.49 -18.53
N LYS A 116 2.25 12.39 -18.04
CA LYS A 116 3.18 11.55 -18.81
C LYS A 116 2.43 10.32 -19.34
N ASP A 117 1.46 10.55 -20.21
CA ASP A 117 0.47 9.55 -20.61
C ASP A 117 1.10 8.36 -21.34
N GLU A 118 2.06 8.58 -22.24
CA GLU A 118 2.74 7.51 -22.98
C GLU A 118 3.52 6.57 -22.04
N ASP A 119 4.28 7.15 -21.11
CA ASP A 119 5.01 6.37 -20.11
C ASP A 119 4.02 5.64 -19.17
N ALA A 120 2.95 6.32 -18.75
CA ALA A 120 1.90 5.72 -17.93
C ALA A 120 1.31 4.47 -18.61
N GLN A 121 0.98 4.58 -19.90
CA GLN A 121 0.47 3.47 -20.72
C GLN A 121 1.46 2.32 -20.79
N LYS A 122 2.74 2.60 -21.06
CA LYS A 122 3.80 1.59 -21.13
C LYS A 122 3.93 0.80 -19.82
N PHE A 123 3.98 1.50 -18.68
CA PHE A 123 4.10 0.83 -17.39
C PHE A 123 2.83 0.08 -16.98
N PHE A 124 1.65 0.59 -17.36
CA PHE A 124 0.40 -0.10 -17.12
C PHE A 124 0.28 -1.41 -17.90
N LEU A 125 0.65 -1.42 -19.18
CA LEU A 125 0.70 -2.64 -19.99
C LEU A 125 1.68 -3.65 -19.38
N LYS A 126 2.87 -3.21 -18.99
CA LYS A 126 3.85 -4.06 -18.29
C LYS A 126 3.29 -4.63 -16.99
N ALA A 127 2.51 -3.84 -16.24
CA ALA A 127 1.86 -4.30 -15.02
C ALA A 127 0.83 -5.40 -15.32
N LYS A 128 0.01 -5.23 -16.36
CA LYS A 128 -0.97 -6.24 -16.82
C LYS A 128 -0.29 -7.54 -17.28
N GLU A 129 0.75 -7.44 -18.08
CA GLU A 129 1.56 -8.61 -18.51
C GLU A 129 2.11 -9.40 -17.32
N LYS A 130 2.52 -8.70 -16.25
CA LYS A 130 2.96 -9.30 -14.99
C LYS A 130 1.81 -9.74 -14.06
N GLY A 131 0.56 -9.64 -14.52
CA GLY A 131 -0.63 -10.10 -13.83
C GLY A 131 -1.21 -9.11 -12.81
N LEU A 132 -1.15 -7.81 -13.10
CA LEU A 132 -1.94 -6.83 -12.35
C LEU A 132 -3.43 -7.10 -12.58
N THR A 133 -4.16 -7.26 -11.47
CA THR A 133 -5.61 -7.46 -11.46
C THR A 133 -6.24 -6.64 -10.34
N ARG A 134 -7.55 -6.37 -10.46
CA ARG A 134 -8.35 -5.79 -9.38
C ARG A 134 -8.20 -6.57 -8.07
N LYS A 135 -8.20 -7.91 -8.14
CA LYS A 135 -8.01 -8.79 -6.97
C LYS A 135 -6.67 -8.56 -6.27
N ARG A 136 -5.57 -8.41 -7.04
CA ARG A 136 -4.26 -8.11 -6.45
C ARG A 136 -4.22 -6.73 -5.79
N LEU A 137 -4.78 -5.71 -6.43
CA LEU A 137 -4.88 -4.37 -5.85
C LEU A 137 -5.69 -4.36 -4.55
N SER A 138 -6.78 -5.13 -4.47
CA SER A 138 -7.64 -5.18 -3.29
C SER A 138 -6.96 -5.72 -2.03
N LEU A 139 -5.83 -6.42 -2.16
CA LEU A 139 -5.03 -6.88 -1.02
C LEU A 139 -4.37 -5.70 -0.27
N PHE A 140 -4.12 -4.59 -0.94
CA PHE A 140 -3.43 -3.42 -0.40
C PHE A 140 -4.34 -2.21 -0.25
N VAL A 141 -5.22 -1.99 -1.22
CA VAL A 141 -6.25 -0.94 -1.21
C VAL A 141 -7.53 -1.54 -0.63
N ASN A 142 -7.61 -1.58 0.70
CA ASN A 142 -8.59 -2.41 1.45
C ASN A 142 -10.03 -1.88 1.46
N TYR A 143 -10.29 -0.65 1.04
CA TYR A 143 -11.64 -0.09 0.97
C TYR A 143 -12.17 -0.16 -0.45
N LYS A 144 -13.36 -0.76 -0.62
CA LYS A 144 -14.00 -0.88 -1.93
C LYS A 144 -14.06 0.48 -2.65
N LYS A 145 -14.51 1.53 -1.95
CA LYS A 145 -14.59 2.88 -2.52
C LYS A 145 -13.22 3.39 -2.99
N VAL A 146 -12.18 3.28 -2.17
CA VAL A 146 -10.82 3.72 -2.51
C VAL A 146 -10.24 2.90 -3.66
N LEU A 147 -10.51 1.60 -3.69
CA LEU A 147 -10.10 0.72 -4.78
C LEU A 147 -10.81 1.11 -6.09
N ASP A 148 -12.12 1.35 -6.04
CA ASP A 148 -12.91 1.76 -7.20
C ASP A 148 -12.41 3.10 -7.74
N GLU A 149 -12.14 4.07 -6.88
CA GLU A 149 -11.55 5.36 -7.25
C GLU A 149 -10.15 5.21 -7.89
N PHE A 150 -9.31 4.32 -7.36
CA PHE A 150 -7.99 4.07 -7.92
C PHE A 150 -8.08 3.42 -9.31
N ILE A 151 -8.97 2.44 -9.48
CA ILE A 151 -9.20 1.79 -10.77
C ILE A 151 -9.77 2.76 -11.79
N GLU A 152 -10.71 3.61 -11.39
CA GLU A 152 -11.29 4.64 -12.27
C GLU A 152 -10.22 5.63 -12.76
N LYS A 153 -9.26 6.01 -11.90
CA LYS A 153 -8.12 6.84 -12.30
C LYS A 153 -7.20 6.17 -13.32
N LEU A 154 -7.08 4.84 -13.29
CA LEU A 154 -6.29 4.08 -14.27
C LEU A 154 -7.06 3.76 -15.57
N LYS A 155 -8.36 3.97 -15.61
CA LYS A 155 -9.23 3.63 -16.74
C LYS A 155 -8.80 4.22 -18.09
N PRO A 156 -8.25 5.46 -18.18
CA PRO A 156 -7.70 5.97 -19.43
C PRO A 156 -6.59 5.08 -20.03
N LEU A 157 -5.89 4.29 -19.21
CA LEU A 157 -4.82 3.39 -19.63
C LEU A 157 -5.35 2.00 -20.01
N GLY A 158 -6.60 1.67 -19.70
CA GLY A 158 -7.24 0.38 -19.97
C GLY A 158 -7.97 -0.21 -18.77
N SER A 159 -8.75 -1.28 -19.00
CA SER A 159 -9.48 -1.95 -17.94
C SER A 159 -8.59 -2.88 -17.11
N LEU A 160 -8.95 -3.02 -15.82
CA LEU A 160 -8.48 -4.06 -14.91
C LEU A 160 -9.68 -4.96 -14.58
N ASP A 161 -9.65 -6.15 -15.11
CA ASP A 161 -10.68 -7.17 -14.85
C ASP A 161 -10.49 -7.83 -13.47
#